data_a5e45cdfcfa78bd24dee44de1b1ab84c
#
_entry.id   a5e45cdfcfa78bd24dee44de1b1ab84c
#
_cell.length_a   1.000
_cell.length_b   1.000
_cell.length_c   1.000
_cell.angle_alpha   90.00
_cell.angle_beta   90.00
_cell.angle_gamma   90.00
#
_symmetry.space_group_name_H-M   'P 1'
#
loop_
_entity.id
_entity.type
_entity.pdbx_description
1 polymer ?
#
loop_
_entity_poly.entity_id
_entity_poly.type
_entity_poly.pdbx_seq_one_letter_code
_entity_poly.pdbx_strand_id
1 'polypeptide(L)'
;MALIALNSEAQKKMYRCYTWSGPYHDHSEKSFSIRDIVKNYRMVTIDDFYFGHSVSSQIGGDSGTHNVVMTLQVTSYDPSTGVAKIINSGGTGNCGISGAAVYVYAY
;
A
#
# COMPACT_ATOMS: atom_id res chain seq x y z
N MET A 1 16.57 27.63 -10.31
CA MET A 1 16.98 26.88 -11.50
C MET A 1 15.88 25.93 -11.90
N ALA A 2 15.29 26.16 -13.04
CA ALA A 2 14.20 25.32 -13.55
C ALA A 2 14.67 23.89 -13.80
N LEU A 3 15.93 23.72 -14.13
CA LEU A 3 16.50 22.42 -14.42
C LEU A 3 16.43 21.45 -13.22
N ILE A 4 16.64 21.99 -12.01
CA ILE A 4 16.57 21.17 -10.80
C ILE A 4 15.17 20.63 -10.58
N ALA A 5 14.15 21.46 -10.77
CA ALA A 5 12.77 21.04 -10.60
C ALA A 5 12.37 19.95 -11.59
N LEU A 6 12.81 20.08 -12.84
CA LEU A 6 12.53 19.07 -13.85
C LEU A 6 13.21 17.74 -13.53
N ASN A 7 14.44 17.78 -13.03
CA ASN A 7 15.16 16.57 -12.65
C ASN A 7 14.48 15.86 -11.47
N SER A 8 13.99 16.62 -10.50
CA SER A 8 13.28 16.04 -9.37
C SER A 8 12.03 15.29 -9.81
N GLU A 9 11.25 15.89 -10.71
CA GLU A 9 10.05 15.26 -11.26
C GLU A 9 10.40 13.98 -12.03
N ALA A 10 11.47 14.02 -12.83
CA ALA A 10 11.90 12.88 -13.62
C ALA A 10 12.44 11.72 -12.76
N GLN A 11 12.82 11.98 -11.53
CA GLN A 11 13.39 10.97 -10.63
C GLN A 11 12.37 10.31 -9.72
N LYS A 12 11.12 10.63 -9.89
CA LYS A 12 10.07 10.02 -9.11
C LYS A 12 9.99 8.53 -9.41
N LYS A 13 9.90 7.71 -8.36
CA LYS A 13 9.95 6.26 -8.45
C LYS A 13 8.88 5.62 -7.60
N MET A 14 8.59 4.34 -7.90
CA MET A 14 7.71 3.52 -7.07
C MET A 14 8.54 2.83 -6.00
N TYR A 15 8.13 2.98 -4.75
CA TYR A 15 8.74 2.30 -3.61
C TYR A 15 7.71 1.39 -2.97
N ARG A 16 8.11 0.16 -2.67
CA ARG A 16 7.26 -0.71 -1.85
C ARG A 16 7.30 -0.17 -0.43
N CYS A 17 6.15 0.25 0.09
CA CYS A 17 6.10 0.93 1.38
C CYS A 17 5.39 0.14 2.46
N TYR A 18 4.63 -0.87 2.10
CA TYR A 18 3.90 -1.67 3.07
C TYR A 18 3.51 -3.00 2.48
N THR A 19 3.36 -3.99 3.35
CA THR A 19 2.82 -5.29 2.99
C THR A 19 1.67 -5.59 3.93
N TRP A 20 0.47 -5.58 3.38
CA TRP A 20 -0.71 -5.94 4.16
C TRP A 20 -0.79 -7.46 4.29
N SER A 21 -1.02 -7.94 5.50
CA SER A 21 -1.21 -9.36 5.75
C SER A 21 -2.27 -9.54 6.82
N GLY A 22 -2.93 -10.66 6.80
CA GLY A 22 -3.96 -11.01 7.76
C GLY A 22 -5.13 -11.75 7.13
N PRO A 23 -6.16 -12.08 7.91
CA PRO A 23 -7.39 -12.63 7.37
C PRO A 23 -8.02 -11.61 6.42
N TYR A 24 -8.49 -12.07 5.26
CA TYR A 24 -9.00 -11.11 4.29
C TYR A 24 -10.35 -10.48 4.68
N HIS A 25 -10.99 -11.01 5.72
CA HIS A 25 -12.17 -10.38 6.31
C HIS A 25 -11.83 -9.35 7.39
N ASP A 26 -10.56 -9.14 7.68
CA ASP A 26 -10.12 -8.14 8.65
C ASP A 26 -10.19 -6.76 8.01
N HIS A 27 -11.16 -5.96 8.45
CA HIS A 27 -11.38 -4.61 7.96
C HIS A 27 -10.86 -3.55 8.92
N SER A 28 -10.03 -3.93 9.87
CA SER A 28 -9.45 -2.98 10.81
C SER A 28 -8.50 -2.03 10.11
N GLU A 29 -8.39 -0.82 10.64
CA GLU A 29 -7.44 0.16 10.14
C GLU A 29 -6.05 -0.18 10.65
N LYS A 30 -5.08 -0.15 9.75
CA LYS A 30 -3.67 -0.34 10.07
C LYS A 30 -2.91 0.91 9.66
N SER A 31 -1.77 1.16 10.29
CA SER A 31 -0.94 2.30 9.96
C SER A 31 0.47 1.86 9.61
N PHE A 32 1.13 2.67 8.78
CA PHE A 32 2.52 2.45 8.42
C PHE A 32 3.17 3.79 8.11
N SER A 33 4.50 3.81 8.15
CA SER A 33 5.28 5.02 7.90
C SER A 33 6.10 4.85 6.64
N ILE A 34 6.19 5.92 5.84
CA ILE A 34 7.08 5.96 4.68
C ILE A 34 8.31 6.83 4.93
N ARG A 35 8.43 7.35 6.14
CA ARG A 35 9.49 8.31 6.48
C ARG A 35 10.90 7.79 6.19
N ASP A 36 11.14 6.50 6.44
CA ASP A 36 12.44 5.89 6.24
C ASP A 36 12.59 5.22 4.86
N ILE A 37 11.56 5.31 4.04
CA ILE A 37 11.53 4.69 2.72
C ILE A 37 11.79 5.70 1.62
N VAL A 38 11.21 6.90 1.73
CA VAL A 38 11.35 7.95 0.72
C VAL A 38 11.95 9.20 1.35
N LYS A 39 12.74 9.92 0.56
CA LYS A 39 13.41 11.13 1.06
C LYS A 39 12.46 12.27 1.30
N ASN A 40 11.54 12.49 0.38
CA ASN A 40 10.66 13.65 0.40
C ASN A 40 9.24 13.27 0.78
N TYR A 41 9.09 12.57 1.90
CA TYR A 41 7.78 12.11 2.36
C TYR A 41 6.81 13.26 2.59
N ARG A 42 7.32 14.48 2.86
CA ARG A 42 6.48 15.67 3.06
C ARG A 42 5.81 16.13 1.76
N MET A 43 6.31 15.69 0.62
CA MET A 43 5.74 16.04 -0.69
C MET A 43 4.83 14.96 -1.24
N VAL A 44 4.70 13.85 -0.54
CA VAL A 44 3.80 12.76 -0.93
C VAL A 44 2.37 13.15 -0.58
N THR A 45 1.44 12.81 -1.44
CA THR A 45 0.01 12.99 -1.19
C THR A 45 -0.67 11.63 -1.14
N ILE A 46 -1.92 11.61 -0.70
CA ILE A 46 -2.68 10.37 -0.64
C ILE A 46 -2.83 9.71 -2.02
N ASP A 47 -2.84 10.52 -3.07
CA ASP A 47 -2.98 10.01 -4.44
C ASP A 47 -1.71 9.33 -4.97
N ASP A 48 -0.60 9.46 -4.28
CA ASP A 48 0.65 8.82 -4.67
C ASP A 48 0.74 7.35 -4.25
N PHE A 49 -0.20 6.87 -3.45
CA PHE A 49 -0.22 5.47 -3.03
C PHE A 49 -0.87 4.59 -4.08
N TYR A 50 -0.31 3.41 -4.24
CA TYR A 50 -0.66 2.56 -5.35
C TYR A 50 -0.61 1.08 -4.92
N PHE A 51 -1.59 0.31 -5.36
CA PHE A 51 -1.74 -1.08 -4.93
C PHE A 51 -1.38 -2.08 -6.04
N GLY A 52 -0.89 -1.61 -7.15
CA GLY A 52 -0.46 -2.45 -8.25
C GLY A 52 -1.63 -3.08 -9.00
N HIS A 53 -2.30 -3.97 -8.37
CA HIS A 53 -3.42 -4.69 -8.95
C HIS A 53 -4.15 -5.45 -7.86
N SER A 54 -5.29 -6.00 -8.20
CA SER A 54 -6.02 -6.87 -7.29
C SER A 54 -5.15 -8.04 -6.90
N VAL A 55 -5.02 -8.27 -5.61
CA VAL A 55 -4.25 -9.41 -5.14
C VAL A 55 -5.14 -10.63 -5.16
N SER A 56 -4.75 -11.59 -5.97
CA SER A 56 -5.34 -12.91 -5.95
C SER A 56 -4.37 -13.80 -5.19
N SER A 57 -4.76 -14.26 -4.03
CA SER A 57 -3.94 -15.17 -3.23
C SER A 57 -4.52 -16.55 -3.28
N GLN A 58 -3.67 -17.53 -3.55
CA GLN A 58 -4.05 -18.93 -3.43
C GLN A 58 -3.69 -19.40 -2.04
N ILE A 59 -4.68 -19.75 -1.27
CA ILE A 59 -4.47 -20.26 0.06
C ILE A 59 -4.87 -21.73 0.04
N GLY A 60 -3.86 -22.57 0.19
CA GLY A 60 -4.04 -23.98 0.26
C GLY A 60 -4.65 -24.37 1.59
N GLY A 61 -5.59 -25.24 1.56
CA GLY A 61 -6.20 -25.81 2.74
C GLY A 61 -6.83 -27.14 2.39
N ASP A 62 -7.50 -27.75 3.35
CA ASP A 62 -8.14 -29.05 3.13
C ASP A 62 -9.21 -28.99 2.07
N SER A 63 -9.77 -27.82 1.85
CA SER A 63 -10.83 -27.61 0.86
C SER A 63 -10.30 -27.11 -0.49
N GLY A 64 -8.98 -27.06 -0.67
CA GLY A 64 -8.37 -26.66 -1.92
C GLY A 64 -7.90 -25.23 -1.93
N THR A 65 -7.85 -24.65 -3.12
CA THR A 65 -7.28 -23.32 -3.36
C THR A 65 -8.38 -22.29 -3.42
N HIS A 66 -8.19 -21.20 -2.68
CA HIS A 66 -9.11 -20.06 -2.68
C HIS A 66 -8.47 -18.87 -3.37
N ASN A 67 -9.21 -18.27 -4.29
CA ASN A 67 -8.82 -17.00 -4.90
C ASN A 67 -9.51 -15.88 -4.14
N VAL A 68 -8.71 -15.00 -3.56
CA VAL A 68 -9.21 -13.89 -2.76
C VAL A 68 -8.90 -12.60 -3.48
N VAL A 69 -9.92 -11.78 -3.66
CA VAL A 69 -9.74 -10.43 -4.21
C VAL A 69 -9.87 -9.45 -3.07
N MET A 70 -8.85 -8.65 -2.88
CA MET A 70 -8.82 -7.63 -1.84
C MET A 70 -9.03 -6.25 -2.45
N THR A 71 -9.60 -5.39 -1.64
CA THR A 71 -9.67 -3.96 -1.95
C THR A 71 -8.97 -3.21 -0.83
N LEU A 72 -7.74 -2.80 -1.08
CA LEU A 72 -6.98 -2.00 -0.15
C LEU A 72 -7.20 -0.52 -0.45
N GLN A 73 -7.23 0.28 0.60
CA GLN A 73 -7.43 1.71 0.45
C GLN A 73 -6.63 2.44 1.52
N VAL A 74 -5.79 3.37 1.10
CA VAL A 74 -5.18 4.32 2.02
C VAL A 74 -6.23 5.36 2.35
N THR A 75 -6.57 5.46 3.63
CA THR A 75 -7.65 6.33 4.09
C THR A 75 -7.16 7.70 4.51
N SER A 76 -5.89 7.80 4.91
CA SER A 76 -5.30 9.08 5.27
C SER A 76 -3.79 9.03 5.15
N TYR A 77 -3.19 10.18 4.94
CA TYR A 77 -1.75 10.34 4.94
C TYR A 77 -1.39 11.69 5.56
N ASP A 78 -0.46 11.68 6.49
CA ASP A 78 0.05 12.88 7.15
C ASP A 78 1.44 13.22 6.63
N PRO A 79 1.58 14.25 5.78
CA PRO A 79 2.89 14.62 5.24
C PRO A 79 3.88 15.12 6.29
N SER A 80 3.39 15.59 7.43
CA SER A 80 4.29 16.08 8.47
C SER A 80 5.01 14.96 9.21
N THR A 81 4.42 13.77 9.25
CA THR A 81 4.97 12.62 9.96
C THR A 81 5.37 11.47 9.06
N GLY A 82 4.81 11.41 7.85
CA GLY A 82 5.02 10.29 6.94
C GLY A 82 4.17 9.07 7.26
N VAL A 83 3.16 9.22 8.13
CA VAL A 83 2.30 8.11 8.54
C VAL A 83 1.05 8.05 7.68
N ALA A 84 0.76 6.86 7.17
CA ALA A 84 -0.43 6.56 6.40
C ALA A 84 -1.29 5.55 7.14
N LYS A 85 -2.59 5.58 6.86
CA LYS A 85 -3.54 4.59 7.36
C LYS A 85 -4.18 3.86 6.21
N ILE A 86 -4.40 2.56 6.38
CA ILE A 86 -4.89 1.69 5.34
C ILE A 86 -5.91 0.72 5.89
N ILE A 87 -6.92 0.44 5.10
CA ILE A 87 -7.90 -0.61 5.40
C ILE A 87 -8.02 -1.57 4.23
N ASN A 88 -8.43 -2.77 4.53
CA ASN A 88 -8.97 -3.70 3.54
C ASN A 88 -10.48 -3.60 3.61
N SER A 89 -11.10 -3.05 2.57
CA SER A 89 -12.55 -2.86 2.51
C SER A 89 -13.27 -3.98 1.76
N GLY A 90 -12.53 -4.94 1.24
CA GLY A 90 -13.11 -6.06 0.51
C GLY A 90 -12.82 -7.40 1.18
N GLY A 91 -13.42 -8.44 0.64
CA GLY A 91 -13.17 -9.79 1.09
C GLY A 91 -14.08 -10.26 2.21
N THR A 92 -14.34 -11.56 2.22
CA THR A 92 -15.14 -12.23 3.25
C THR A 92 -14.57 -13.62 3.46
N GLY A 93 -14.76 -14.18 4.65
CA GLY A 93 -14.35 -15.55 4.98
C GLY A 93 -13.18 -15.62 5.92
N ASN A 94 -12.55 -16.78 5.99
CA ASN A 94 -11.54 -17.09 6.98
C ASN A 94 -10.12 -17.23 6.41
N CYS A 95 -9.95 -16.99 5.13
CA CYS A 95 -8.63 -17.12 4.50
C CYS A 95 -7.72 -15.98 4.91
N GLY A 96 -6.43 -16.24 4.97
CA GLY A 96 -5.43 -15.23 5.24
C GLY A 96 -4.69 -14.84 3.97
N ILE A 97 -4.15 -13.66 3.98
CA ILE A 97 -3.30 -13.17 2.89
C ILE A 97 -1.97 -12.73 3.48
N SER A 98 -0.91 -13.23 2.88
CA SER A 98 0.45 -12.90 3.30
C SER A 98 1.15 -12.13 2.19
N GLY A 99 1.07 -10.82 2.17
CA GLY A 99 1.89 -10.07 1.25
C GLY A 99 1.19 -9.33 0.15
N ALA A 100 0.13 -8.63 0.49
CA ALA A 100 -0.47 -7.66 -0.43
C ALA A 100 0.40 -6.41 -0.45
N ALA A 101 1.09 -6.17 -1.55
CA ALA A 101 2.05 -5.08 -1.65
C ALA A 101 1.38 -3.74 -1.86
N VAL A 102 1.87 -2.74 -1.14
CA VAL A 102 1.46 -1.34 -1.29
C VAL A 102 2.68 -0.53 -1.71
N TYR A 103 2.50 0.31 -2.71
CA TYR A 103 3.58 1.13 -3.24
C TYR A 103 3.25 2.61 -3.07
N VAL A 104 4.28 3.43 -3.03
CA VAL A 104 4.15 4.87 -3.06
C VAL A 104 5.05 5.44 -4.16
N TYR A 105 4.53 6.43 -4.88
CA TYR A 105 5.25 7.08 -5.95
C TYR A 105 5.84 8.38 -5.42
N ALA A 106 7.16 8.44 -5.31
CA ALA A 106 7.85 9.52 -4.62
C ALA A 106 9.29 9.69 -5.09
N TYR A 107 9.88 10.74 -4.61
CA TYR A 107 11.29 11.03 -4.85
C TYR A 107 12.19 10.26 -3.88
#